data_25b05e18eba768968ba08a2836510499
#
_entry.id   25b05e18eba768968ba08a2836510499
#
_cell.length_a   1.000
_cell.length_b   1.000
_cell.length_c   1.000
_cell.angle_alpha   90.00
_cell.angle_beta   90.00
_cell.angle_gamma   90.00
#
_symmetry.space_group_name_H-M   'P 1'
#
loop_
_entity.id
_entity.type
_entity.pdbx_description
1 polymer ?
#
loop_
_entity_poly.entity_id
_entity_poly.type
_entity_poly.pdbx_seq_one_letter_code
_entity_poly.pdbx_strand_id
1 'polypeptide(L)'
;IASCLVGSEMCIRDREKNDVDGTVIALDGIAIIVNKASKVEDLTVDKLKQMFTGEITNWKDVGGDDGEIVLVGREAGSGTRDGFESIVDVKDSCKYAQELTATGAVISAVEANPLAIGYASLSAVGDTVKAVTVEGVECSEDTVKDGSYKIQRPFVFVTNKSVTLSEQAQAFVDFATSKDAADLIRTAGAVPVNE
;
A
#
# COMPACT_ATOMS: atom_id res chain seq x y z
N ILE A 1 13.30 28.26 1.45
CA ILE A 1 12.17 27.37 1.16
C ILE A 1 12.59 26.00 1.70
N ALA A 2 12.05 25.62 2.87
CA ALA A 2 12.24 24.28 3.38
C ALA A 2 11.51 23.30 2.43
N SER A 3 12.25 22.47 1.68
CA SER A 3 11.64 21.41 0.89
C SER A 3 11.32 20.26 1.83
N CYS A 4 10.09 20.19 2.29
CA CYS A 4 9.55 19.02 2.95
C CYS A 4 8.95 18.15 1.84
N LEU A 5 9.52 16.98 1.58
CA LEU A 5 9.02 16.02 0.63
C LEU A 5 8.23 14.96 1.40
N VAL A 6 6.95 14.84 1.10
CA VAL A 6 6.13 13.71 1.54
C VAL A 6 6.31 12.59 0.50
N GLY A 7 6.91 11.50 0.91
CA GLY A 7 7.13 10.35 0.02
C GLY A 7 7.16 9.04 0.80
N SER A 8 7.02 7.91 0.12
CA SER A 8 7.32 6.62 0.74
C SER A 8 8.83 6.52 1.00
N GLU A 9 9.25 5.81 2.05
CA GLU A 9 10.68 5.58 2.35
C GLU A 9 11.47 5.10 1.14
N MET A 10 10.81 4.49 0.18
CA MET A 10 11.39 3.97 -1.03
C MET A 10 11.84 5.03 -2.03
N CYS A 11 11.13 6.15 -2.15
CA CYS A 11 11.55 7.26 -3.01
C CYS A 11 12.84 7.93 -2.53
N ILE A 12 13.19 7.76 -1.26
CA ILE A 12 14.34 8.39 -0.61
C ILE A 12 15.55 7.45 -0.57
N ARG A 13 15.31 6.14 -0.67
CA ARG A 13 16.34 5.10 -0.45
C ARG A 13 17.57 5.20 -1.34
N ASP A 14 17.45 5.71 -2.55
CA ASP A 14 18.52 5.60 -3.54
C ASP A 14 19.37 6.86 -3.70
N ARG A 15 18.99 8.02 -3.17
CA ARG A 15 19.67 9.28 -3.49
C ARG A 15 20.33 10.02 -2.34
N GLU A 16 19.85 9.93 -1.09
CA GLU A 16 20.35 10.84 -0.02
C GLU A 16 20.31 10.25 1.41
N LYS A 17 20.56 8.96 1.59
CA LYS A 17 20.47 8.28 2.91
C LYS A 17 21.30 8.88 4.05
N ASN A 18 22.32 9.63 3.76
CA ASN A 18 23.27 10.07 4.77
C ASN A 18 22.95 11.44 5.39
N ASP A 19 22.12 12.27 4.73
CA ASP A 19 21.91 13.67 5.12
C ASP A 19 20.46 13.98 5.50
N VAL A 20 19.59 12.95 5.66
CA VAL A 20 18.18 13.14 5.97
C VAL A 20 17.74 12.36 7.20
N ASP A 21 16.80 12.94 7.95
CA ASP A 21 16.05 12.27 9.02
C ASP A 21 14.62 11.97 8.55
N GLY A 22 14.16 10.74 8.79
CA GLY A 22 12.80 10.31 8.49
C GLY A 22 11.97 10.17 9.77
N THR A 23 10.84 10.87 9.83
CA THR A 23 9.87 10.76 10.93
C THR A 23 8.59 10.11 10.40
N VAL A 24 8.26 8.91 10.90
CA VAL A 24 7.01 8.24 10.53
C VAL A 24 5.83 8.99 11.15
N ILE A 25 4.85 9.36 10.32
CA ILE A 25 3.65 10.09 10.76
C ILE A 25 2.40 9.23 10.73
N ALA A 26 2.34 8.27 9.82
CA ALA A 26 1.21 7.37 9.66
C ALA A 26 1.63 6.07 8.96
N LEU A 27 0.75 5.07 8.96
CA LEU A 27 0.89 3.83 8.21
C LEU A 27 -0.24 3.72 7.17
N ASP A 28 0.02 3.00 6.08
CA ASP A 28 -0.97 2.66 5.06
C ASP A 28 -0.94 1.15 4.81
N GLY A 29 -2.05 0.48 5.07
CA GLY A 29 -2.24 -0.91 4.68
C GLY A 29 -2.53 -1.00 3.18
N ILE A 30 -1.84 -1.88 2.48
CA ILE A 30 -2.10 -2.16 1.07
C ILE A 30 -2.92 -3.44 0.99
N ALA A 31 -4.24 -3.28 0.89
CA ALA A 31 -5.16 -4.40 0.79
C ALA A 31 -5.07 -5.07 -0.58
N ILE A 32 -5.06 -6.40 -0.59
CA ILE A 32 -5.20 -7.21 -1.79
C ILE A 32 -6.68 -7.36 -2.08
N ILE A 33 -7.11 -6.92 -3.25
CA ILE A 33 -8.52 -6.88 -3.63
C ILE A 33 -8.83 -7.81 -4.79
N VAL A 34 -9.96 -8.48 -4.69
CA VAL A 34 -10.52 -9.37 -5.73
C VAL A 34 -11.99 -9.03 -5.96
N ASN A 35 -12.56 -9.52 -7.05
CA ASN A 35 -13.99 -9.40 -7.28
C ASN A 35 -14.79 -10.14 -6.19
N LYS A 36 -15.97 -9.63 -5.83
CA LYS A 36 -16.87 -10.23 -4.82
C LYS A 36 -17.27 -11.67 -5.12
N ALA A 37 -17.31 -12.06 -6.39
CA ALA A 37 -17.62 -13.43 -6.81
C ALA A 37 -16.45 -14.41 -6.59
N SER A 38 -15.24 -13.93 -6.31
CA SER A 38 -14.08 -14.79 -6.06
C SER A 38 -14.30 -15.64 -4.80
N LYS A 39 -13.93 -16.92 -4.88
CA LYS A 39 -13.97 -17.87 -3.76
C LYS A 39 -12.69 -17.84 -2.89
N VAL A 40 -11.67 -17.14 -3.36
CA VAL A 40 -10.42 -17.01 -2.61
C VAL A 40 -10.62 -16.08 -1.42
N GLU A 41 -10.26 -16.56 -0.23
CA GLU A 41 -10.39 -15.83 1.03
C GLU A 41 -9.03 -15.42 1.61
N ASP A 42 -7.98 -16.20 1.33
CA ASP A 42 -6.65 -15.99 1.85
C ASP A 42 -5.57 -16.25 0.81
N LEU A 43 -4.52 -15.45 0.83
CA LEU A 43 -3.33 -15.62 0.00
C LEU A 43 -2.07 -15.43 0.84
N THR A 44 -1.05 -16.22 0.60
CA THR A 44 0.27 -15.99 1.20
C THR A 44 1.07 -14.98 0.36
N VAL A 45 2.06 -14.33 0.97
CA VAL A 45 2.97 -13.42 0.28
C VAL A 45 3.68 -14.15 -0.87
N ASP A 46 4.08 -15.42 -0.67
CA ASP A 46 4.70 -16.24 -1.72
C ASP A 46 3.75 -16.50 -2.90
N LYS A 47 2.47 -16.78 -2.63
CA LYS A 47 1.48 -16.94 -3.71
C LYS A 47 1.26 -15.64 -4.46
N LEU A 48 1.18 -14.51 -3.77
CA LEU A 48 1.11 -13.18 -4.41
C LEU A 48 2.32 -12.95 -5.31
N LYS A 49 3.53 -13.27 -4.84
CA LYS A 49 4.74 -13.19 -5.65
C LYS A 49 4.63 -14.02 -6.93
N GLN A 50 4.27 -15.28 -6.80
CA GLN A 50 4.12 -16.19 -7.95
C GLN A 50 3.02 -15.76 -8.93
N MET A 51 1.91 -15.22 -8.42
CA MET A 51 0.83 -14.67 -9.26
C MET A 51 1.30 -13.44 -10.03
N PHE A 52 1.90 -12.47 -9.35
CA PHE A 52 2.31 -11.22 -9.98
C PHE A 52 3.52 -11.36 -10.90
N THR A 53 4.37 -12.37 -10.71
CA THR A 53 5.46 -12.72 -11.66
C THR A 53 5.00 -13.60 -12.81
N GLY A 54 3.75 -14.11 -12.77
CA GLY A 54 3.19 -14.96 -13.81
C GLY A 54 3.62 -16.43 -13.73
N GLU A 55 4.12 -16.88 -12.59
CA GLU A 55 4.38 -18.31 -12.31
C GLU A 55 3.06 -19.05 -12.05
N ILE A 56 2.11 -18.41 -11.34
CA ILE A 56 0.73 -18.88 -11.18
C ILE A 56 -0.15 -17.99 -12.04
N THR A 57 -0.84 -18.60 -13.01
CA THR A 57 -1.69 -17.88 -13.98
C THR A 57 -3.16 -18.29 -13.91
N ASN A 58 -3.52 -19.28 -13.10
CA ASN A 58 -4.87 -19.76 -12.99
C ASN A 58 -5.36 -19.73 -11.53
N TRP A 59 -6.57 -19.21 -11.33
CA TRP A 59 -7.17 -19.11 -10.01
C TRP A 59 -7.33 -20.45 -9.27
N LYS A 60 -7.53 -21.57 -10.00
CA LYS A 60 -7.63 -22.90 -9.37
C LYS A 60 -6.38 -23.31 -8.60
N ASP A 61 -5.21 -22.79 -8.97
CA ASP A 61 -3.94 -23.13 -8.33
C ASP A 61 -3.81 -22.46 -6.92
N VAL A 62 -4.69 -21.51 -6.65
CA VAL A 62 -4.79 -20.80 -5.34
C VAL A 62 -6.14 -20.99 -4.65
N GLY A 63 -6.96 -21.95 -5.11
CA GLY A 63 -8.23 -22.31 -4.47
C GLY A 63 -9.47 -21.60 -5.00
N GLY A 64 -9.33 -20.89 -6.11
CA GLY A 64 -10.45 -20.27 -6.85
C GLY A 64 -11.06 -21.17 -7.92
N ASP A 65 -11.96 -20.60 -8.69
CA ASP A 65 -12.55 -21.27 -9.87
C ASP A 65 -11.53 -21.31 -11.03
N ASP A 66 -11.72 -22.22 -11.99
CA ASP A 66 -10.86 -22.32 -13.17
C ASP A 66 -11.01 -21.05 -14.03
N GLY A 67 -9.93 -20.32 -14.20
CA GLY A 67 -9.89 -19.07 -14.95
C GLY A 67 -8.52 -18.39 -14.88
N GLU A 68 -8.15 -17.71 -15.96
CA GLU A 68 -6.88 -16.98 -16.04
C GLU A 68 -6.91 -15.75 -15.13
N ILE A 69 -5.86 -15.56 -14.33
CA ILE A 69 -5.72 -14.42 -13.42
C ILE A 69 -5.45 -13.15 -14.23
N VAL A 70 -6.25 -12.10 -13.99
CA VAL A 70 -6.07 -10.78 -14.60
C VAL A 70 -5.46 -9.84 -13.56
N LEU A 71 -4.19 -9.51 -13.73
CA LEU A 71 -3.45 -8.63 -12.81
C LEU A 71 -3.73 -7.17 -13.14
N VAL A 72 -4.26 -6.42 -12.17
CA VAL A 72 -4.55 -4.99 -12.30
C VAL A 72 -3.70 -4.23 -11.29
N GLY A 73 -2.88 -3.31 -11.78
CA GLY A 73 -1.99 -2.52 -10.93
C GLY A 73 -2.07 -1.02 -11.19
N ARG A 74 -1.25 -0.30 -10.46
CA ARG A 74 -1.04 1.14 -10.64
C ARG A 74 0.10 1.38 -11.62
N GLU A 75 0.11 2.57 -12.21
CA GLU A 75 1.21 3.06 -13.06
C GLU A 75 2.55 3.12 -12.30
N ALA A 76 3.65 3.13 -13.06
CA ALA A 76 4.98 3.39 -12.53
C ALA A 76 5.04 4.76 -11.81
N GLY A 77 5.69 4.80 -10.64
CA GLY A 77 5.74 6.00 -9.78
C GLY A 77 4.59 6.11 -8.77
N SER A 78 3.63 5.19 -8.78
CA SER A 78 2.63 5.09 -7.72
C SER A 78 3.28 4.57 -6.44
N GLY A 79 3.17 5.33 -5.35
CA GLY A 79 3.69 4.89 -4.05
C GLY A 79 3.01 3.62 -3.53
N THR A 80 1.73 3.35 -3.87
CA THR A 80 1.05 2.10 -3.50
C THR A 80 1.63 0.92 -4.27
N ARG A 81 1.94 1.09 -5.57
CA ARG A 81 2.66 0.09 -6.37
C ARG A 81 4.04 -0.18 -5.80
N ASP A 82 4.81 0.87 -5.55
CA ASP A 82 6.17 0.73 -5.01
C ASP A 82 6.18 0.01 -3.65
N GLY A 83 5.22 0.32 -2.78
CA GLY A 83 5.04 -0.36 -1.50
C GLY A 83 4.72 -1.84 -1.67
N PHE A 84 3.70 -2.15 -2.48
CA PHE A 84 3.31 -3.53 -2.78
C PHE A 84 4.46 -4.33 -3.38
N GLU A 85 5.06 -3.85 -4.47
CA GLU A 85 6.12 -4.56 -5.20
C GLU A 85 7.36 -4.82 -4.35
N SER A 86 7.71 -3.88 -3.45
CA SER A 86 8.83 -4.08 -2.53
C SER A 86 8.57 -5.10 -1.46
N ILE A 87 7.38 -5.08 -0.86
CA ILE A 87 7.06 -5.97 0.25
C ILE A 87 6.90 -7.41 -0.24
N VAL A 88 6.26 -7.57 -1.41
CA VAL A 88 6.09 -8.87 -2.07
C VAL A 88 7.36 -9.33 -2.80
N ASP A 89 8.39 -8.46 -2.91
CA ASP A 89 9.65 -8.73 -3.61
C ASP A 89 9.44 -9.08 -5.09
N VAL A 90 8.67 -8.23 -5.79
CA VAL A 90 8.34 -8.39 -7.23
C VAL A 90 8.66 -7.14 -8.05
N LYS A 91 9.52 -6.26 -7.53
CA LYS A 91 9.85 -5.00 -8.20
C LYS A 91 10.33 -5.25 -9.64
N ASP A 92 9.75 -4.49 -10.57
CA ASP A 92 10.03 -4.57 -12.01
C ASP A 92 9.77 -5.95 -12.67
N SER A 93 9.10 -6.87 -11.96
CA SER A 93 8.85 -8.25 -12.44
C SER A 93 7.37 -8.56 -12.66
N CYS A 94 6.48 -7.65 -12.28
CA CYS A 94 5.04 -7.84 -12.38
C CYS A 94 4.54 -7.90 -13.82
N LYS A 95 3.62 -8.83 -14.08
CA LYS A 95 3.00 -9.06 -15.39
C LYS A 95 1.60 -8.46 -15.45
N TYR A 96 1.48 -7.16 -15.18
CA TYR A 96 0.19 -6.49 -15.21
C TYR A 96 -0.49 -6.60 -16.58
N ALA A 97 -1.77 -7.00 -16.57
CA ALA A 97 -2.65 -6.91 -17.74
C ALA A 97 -3.14 -5.47 -17.94
N GLN A 98 -3.27 -4.71 -16.85
CA GLN A 98 -3.66 -3.31 -16.87
C GLN A 98 -2.87 -2.50 -15.85
N GLU A 99 -2.36 -1.35 -16.26
CA GLU A 99 -1.75 -0.34 -15.39
C GLU A 99 -2.60 0.94 -15.41
N LEU A 100 -3.08 1.37 -14.24
CA LEU A 100 -4.06 2.43 -14.11
C LEU A 100 -3.53 3.59 -13.25
N THR A 101 -3.94 4.82 -13.58
CA THR A 101 -3.40 6.05 -12.98
C THR A 101 -4.05 6.44 -11.65
N ALA A 102 -5.12 5.76 -11.23
CA ALA A 102 -5.83 6.06 -9.99
C ALA A 102 -6.23 4.79 -9.24
N THR A 103 -6.19 4.83 -7.91
CA THR A 103 -6.62 3.70 -7.05
C THR A 103 -8.08 3.34 -7.30
N GLY A 104 -8.97 4.32 -7.44
CA GLY A 104 -10.38 4.07 -7.77
C GLY A 104 -10.56 3.36 -9.11
N ALA A 105 -9.70 3.62 -10.10
CA ALA A 105 -9.74 2.91 -11.38
C ALA A 105 -9.34 1.42 -11.23
N VAL A 106 -8.36 1.10 -10.37
CA VAL A 106 -8.00 -0.29 -10.04
C VAL A 106 -9.20 -0.99 -9.39
N ILE A 107 -9.84 -0.36 -8.41
CA ILE A 107 -11.03 -0.91 -7.74
C ILE A 107 -12.16 -1.18 -8.75
N SER A 108 -12.45 -0.21 -9.63
CA SER A 108 -13.50 -0.38 -10.66
C SER A 108 -13.16 -1.50 -11.66
N ALA A 109 -11.89 -1.65 -12.04
CA ALA A 109 -11.48 -2.73 -12.93
C ALA A 109 -11.62 -4.12 -12.28
N VAL A 110 -11.28 -4.23 -10.98
CA VAL A 110 -11.47 -5.47 -10.21
C VAL A 110 -12.95 -5.76 -9.99
N GLU A 111 -13.77 -4.75 -9.69
CA GLU A 111 -15.23 -4.89 -9.57
C GLU A 111 -15.87 -5.41 -10.86
N ALA A 112 -15.43 -4.92 -12.02
CA ALA A 112 -15.99 -5.28 -13.32
C ALA A 112 -15.55 -6.66 -13.84
N ASN A 113 -14.49 -7.25 -13.31
CA ASN A 113 -13.92 -8.50 -13.81
C ASN A 113 -13.81 -9.57 -12.71
N PRO A 114 -14.61 -10.66 -12.76
CA PRO A 114 -14.55 -11.74 -11.77
C PRO A 114 -13.20 -12.46 -11.65
N LEU A 115 -12.34 -12.35 -12.65
CA LEU A 115 -11.01 -12.97 -12.68
C LEU A 115 -9.87 -12.00 -12.31
N ALA A 116 -10.21 -10.75 -11.94
CA ALA A 116 -9.21 -9.74 -11.62
C ALA A 116 -8.74 -9.84 -10.16
N ILE A 117 -7.47 -9.54 -9.99
CA ILE A 117 -6.83 -9.24 -8.71
C ILE A 117 -6.07 -7.93 -8.83
N GLY A 118 -6.10 -7.15 -7.77
CA GLY A 118 -5.35 -5.89 -7.67
C GLY A 118 -5.00 -5.58 -6.22
N TYR A 119 -4.51 -4.37 -6.01
CA TYR A 119 -4.22 -3.85 -4.69
C TYR A 119 -4.63 -2.39 -4.58
N ALA A 120 -4.99 -1.98 -3.37
CA ALA A 120 -5.42 -0.62 -3.06
C ALA A 120 -5.01 -0.24 -1.63
N SER A 121 -4.87 1.07 -1.37
CA SER A 121 -4.77 1.56 0.01
C SER A 121 -6.02 1.16 0.78
N LEU A 122 -5.86 0.74 2.04
CA LEU A 122 -6.95 0.30 2.92
C LEU A 122 -8.10 1.31 2.94
N SER A 123 -7.81 2.59 3.01
CA SER A 123 -8.80 3.67 3.04
C SER A 123 -9.66 3.79 1.79
N ALA A 124 -9.19 3.29 0.67
CA ALA A 124 -9.93 3.36 -0.60
C ALA A 124 -10.83 2.14 -0.82
N VAL A 125 -10.65 1.07 -0.04
CA VAL A 125 -11.41 -0.17 -0.20
C VAL A 125 -12.81 0.02 0.37
N GLY A 126 -13.81 -0.08 -0.48
CA GLY A 126 -15.22 -0.05 -0.13
C GLY A 126 -15.91 -1.39 -0.38
N ASP A 127 -17.24 -1.38 -0.26
CA ASP A 127 -18.07 -2.57 -0.41
C ASP A 127 -18.20 -3.12 -1.83
N THR A 128 -17.57 -2.53 -2.84
CA THR A 128 -17.70 -2.97 -4.24
C THR A 128 -16.79 -4.14 -4.60
N VAL A 129 -15.70 -4.31 -3.87
CA VAL A 129 -14.73 -5.39 -4.02
C VAL A 129 -14.58 -6.19 -2.71
N LYS A 130 -13.87 -7.31 -2.76
CA LYS A 130 -13.52 -8.10 -1.58
C LYS A 130 -12.03 -7.95 -1.30
N ALA A 131 -11.67 -7.54 -0.08
CA ALA A 131 -10.32 -7.67 0.42
C ALA A 131 -10.10 -9.12 0.90
N VAL A 132 -9.01 -9.74 0.47
CA VAL A 132 -8.61 -11.06 0.95
C VAL A 132 -7.60 -10.92 2.09
N THR A 133 -7.60 -11.89 3.01
CA THR A 133 -6.59 -11.95 4.05
C THR A 133 -5.22 -12.29 3.45
N VAL A 134 -4.16 -11.86 4.12
CA VAL A 134 -2.80 -12.24 3.77
C VAL A 134 -2.19 -13.00 4.94
N GLU A 135 -1.83 -14.26 4.69
CA GLU A 135 -1.34 -15.19 5.74
C GLU A 135 -2.32 -15.31 6.92
N GLY A 136 -3.62 -15.30 6.63
CA GLY A 136 -4.70 -15.37 7.62
C GLY A 136 -4.97 -14.07 8.36
N VAL A 137 -4.30 -12.96 8.00
CA VAL A 137 -4.47 -11.64 8.64
C VAL A 137 -5.26 -10.71 7.73
N GLU A 138 -6.32 -10.11 8.26
CA GLU A 138 -7.11 -9.09 7.58
C GLU A 138 -6.35 -7.77 7.51
N CYS A 139 -6.51 -7.02 6.41
CA CYS A 139 -6.03 -5.65 6.30
C CYS A 139 -7.01 -4.72 7.02
N SER A 140 -6.70 -4.35 8.24
CA SER A 140 -7.47 -3.43 9.08
C SER A 140 -6.56 -2.39 9.75
N GLU A 141 -7.14 -1.34 10.34
CA GLU A 141 -6.38 -0.35 11.10
C GLU A 141 -5.56 -0.99 12.22
N ASP A 142 -6.19 -1.91 12.99
CA ASP A 142 -5.55 -2.59 14.10
C ASP A 142 -4.38 -3.46 13.67
N THR A 143 -4.56 -4.28 12.62
CA THR A 143 -3.53 -5.21 12.14
C THR A 143 -2.40 -4.50 11.38
N VAL A 144 -2.66 -3.36 10.79
CA VAL A 144 -1.65 -2.46 10.22
C VAL A 144 -0.85 -1.81 11.35
N LYS A 145 -1.52 -1.33 12.41
CA LYS A 145 -0.89 -0.65 13.54
C LYS A 145 0.00 -1.57 14.37
N ASP A 146 -0.46 -2.80 14.66
CA ASP A 146 0.31 -3.79 15.44
C ASP A 146 1.38 -4.53 14.61
N GLY A 147 1.40 -4.31 13.28
CA GLY A 147 2.37 -4.92 12.35
C GLY A 147 2.10 -6.37 11.99
N SER A 148 0.95 -6.94 12.38
CA SER A 148 0.57 -8.31 12.01
C SER A 148 0.23 -8.43 10.52
N TYR A 149 -0.37 -7.38 9.91
CA TYR A 149 -0.57 -7.31 8.48
C TYR A 149 0.73 -6.93 7.76
N LYS A 150 1.24 -7.81 6.91
CA LYS A 150 2.57 -7.70 6.31
C LYS A 150 2.68 -6.64 5.21
N ILE A 151 1.61 -6.43 4.42
CA ILE A 151 1.65 -5.54 3.26
C ILE A 151 1.24 -4.14 3.68
N GLN A 152 2.13 -3.44 4.35
CA GLN A 152 1.95 -2.07 4.84
C GLN A 152 3.18 -1.21 4.61
N ARG A 153 2.99 0.10 4.51
CA ARG A 153 4.07 1.06 4.32
C ARG A 153 3.92 2.26 5.26
N PRO A 154 5.03 2.86 5.71
CA PRO A 154 4.98 4.12 6.45
C PRO A 154 4.82 5.33 5.51
N PHE A 155 4.10 6.34 5.98
CA PHE A 155 4.22 7.70 5.50
C PHE A 155 5.27 8.42 6.34
N VAL A 156 6.27 8.99 5.69
CA VAL A 156 7.44 9.54 6.35
C VAL A 156 7.64 10.99 5.96
N PHE A 157 7.76 11.87 6.94
CA PHE A 157 8.35 13.18 6.71
C PHE A 157 9.86 13.06 6.67
N VAL A 158 10.46 13.70 5.68
CA VAL A 158 11.90 13.72 5.51
C VAL A 158 12.42 15.14 5.66
N THR A 159 13.37 15.30 6.56
CA THR A 159 14.02 16.57 6.84
C THR A 159 15.52 16.45 6.60
N ASN A 160 16.15 17.54 6.13
CA ASN A 160 17.59 17.56 5.93
C ASN A 160 18.28 17.81 7.28
N LYS A 161 19.20 16.92 7.68
CA LYS A 161 19.98 17.01 8.93
C LYS A 161 20.82 18.28 9.05
N SER A 162 21.26 18.79 7.92
CA SER A 162 22.13 19.98 7.85
C SER A 162 21.36 21.29 7.92
N VAL A 163 20.01 21.25 7.94
CA VAL A 163 19.16 22.45 7.92
C VAL A 163 18.22 22.44 9.13
N THR A 164 18.35 23.45 9.98
CA THR A 164 17.41 23.66 11.06
C THR A 164 16.04 24.06 10.47
N LEU A 165 14.99 23.37 10.87
CA LEU A 165 13.63 23.71 10.47
C LEU A 165 13.25 25.10 11.00
N SER A 166 12.44 25.83 10.25
CA SER A 166 11.79 27.03 10.78
C SER A 166 10.83 26.66 11.92
N GLU A 167 10.52 27.60 12.81
CA GLU A 167 9.56 27.37 13.91
C GLU A 167 8.22 26.84 13.40
N GLN A 168 7.74 27.35 12.26
CA GLN A 168 6.48 26.93 11.65
C GLN A 168 6.56 25.49 11.09
N ALA A 169 7.69 25.14 10.46
CA ALA A 169 7.89 23.79 9.95
C ALA A 169 8.03 22.76 11.09
N GLN A 170 8.75 23.13 12.16
CA GLN A 170 8.86 22.29 13.34
C GLN A 170 7.51 22.08 14.02
N ALA A 171 6.74 23.15 14.23
CA ALA A 171 5.39 23.08 14.80
C ALA A 171 4.46 22.19 13.97
N PHE A 172 4.58 22.21 12.63
CA PHE A 172 3.81 21.32 11.77
C PHE A 172 4.21 19.84 11.93
N VAL A 173 5.51 19.54 11.99
CA VAL A 173 6.00 18.16 12.24
C VAL A 173 5.55 17.69 13.64
N ASP A 174 5.70 18.54 14.66
CA ASP A 174 5.28 18.23 16.03
C ASP A 174 3.77 17.95 16.12
N PHE A 175 2.94 18.76 15.43
CA PHE A 175 1.51 18.52 15.33
C PHE A 175 1.20 17.20 14.61
N ALA A 176 1.80 16.96 13.43
CA ALA A 176 1.53 15.76 12.62
C ALA A 176 1.95 14.45 13.33
N THR A 177 2.88 14.54 14.28
CA THR A 177 3.32 13.40 15.11
C THR A 177 2.63 13.34 16.48
N SER A 178 1.76 14.32 16.80
CA SER A 178 1.01 14.34 18.05
C SER A 178 -0.26 13.51 17.99
N LYS A 179 -0.83 13.19 19.15
CA LYS A 179 -2.15 12.56 19.28
C LYS A 179 -3.28 13.40 18.69
N ASP A 180 -3.14 14.72 18.70
CA ASP A 180 -4.15 15.65 18.19
C ASP A 180 -4.34 15.53 16.66
N ALA A 181 -3.36 14.99 15.95
CA ALA A 181 -3.45 14.73 14.51
C ALA A 181 -4.13 13.40 14.17
N ALA A 182 -4.35 12.51 15.14
CA ALA A 182 -4.82 11.14 14.88
C ALA A 182 -6.13 11.09 14.07
N ASP A 183 -7.13 11.90 14.46
CA ASP A 183 -8.43 11.93 13.75
C ASP A 183 -8.32 12.52 12.34
N LEU A 184 -7.42 13.47 12.13
CA LEU A 184 -7.15 14.02 10.79
C LEU A 184 -6.46 12.98 9.89
N ILE A 185 -5.52 12.23 10.46
CA ILE A 185 -4.82 11.14 9.75
C ILE A 185 -5.81 10.04 9.34
N ARG A 186 -6.72 9.63 10.24
CA ARG A 186 -7.80 8.67 9.89
C ARG A 186 -8.73 9.24 8.82
N THR A 187 -9.12 10.49 8.93
CA THR A 187 -9.98 11.15 7.93
C THR A 187 -9.30 11.21 6.56
N ALA A 188 -7.97 11.38 6.54
CA ALA A 188 -7.16 11.32 5.33
C ALA A 188 -6.94 9.89 4.80
N GLY A 189 -7.40 8.87 5.56
CA GLY A 189 -7.36 7.48 5.16
C GLY A 189 -6.06 6.75 5.47
N ALA A 190 -5.32 7.21 6.47
CA ALA A 190 -4.11 6.55 6.95
C ALA A 190 -4.27 6.13 8.43
N VAL A 191 -3.44 5.20 8.87
CA VAL A 191 -3.43 4.69 10.24
C VAL A 191 -2.45 5.52 11.08
N PRO A 192 -2.90 6.23 12.14
CA PRO A 192 -2.01 7.02 12.97
C PRO A 192 -1.07 6.13 13.78
N VAL A 193 0.17 6.59 13.97
CA VAL A 193 1.18 5.88 14.78
C VAL A 193 1.17 6.31 16.24
N ASN A 194 0.63 7.50 16.54
CA ASN A 194 0.57 8.10 17.89
C ASN A 194 -0.89 8.34 18.29
N GLU A 195 -1.32 7.67 19.34
CA GLU A 195 -2.66 7.81 19.97
C GLU A 195 -2.56 7.95 21.48
#